data_307fa670c266132f2624d46315c15aaf
#
_entry.id   307fa670c266132f2624d46315c15aaf
#
_cell.length_a   1.000
_cell.length_b   1.000
_cell.length_c   1.000
_cell.angle_alpha   90.00
_cell.angle_beta   90.00
_cell.angle_gamma   90.00
#
_symmetry.space_group_name_H-M   'P 1'
#
loop_
_entity.id
_entity.type
_entity.pdbx_description
1 polymer ?
#
loop_
_entity_poly.entity_id
_entity_poly.type
_entity_poly.pdbx_seq_one_letter_code
_entity_poly.pdbx_strand_id
1 'polypeptide(L)'
;MKALIYGFGKTGASFKRYLEKKNISFDIYDANIKKYNFEYNIQDYDQVFCSPGISKKIFDDIQIHTEVITDIDIFFNEDRSIKIGITGTNGKSTTCFHLSQILKERFEVNLVGNIGEPVLDYLNNGAKYSIIELSSFQLDKMKVNKLDYGILLNIEPDHLDYHGSFTNYFNSKQKIKTAKEFSE
;
A
#
# COMPACT_ATOMS: atom_id res chain seq x y z
N MET A 1 21.26 0.39 -10.45
CA MET A 1 19.96 0.94 -10.03
C MET A 1 20.12 1.48 -8.62
N LYS A 2 19.77 2.76 -8.42
CA LYS A 2 19.79 3.44 -7.12
C LYS A 2 18.36 3.84 -6.74
N ALA A 3 17.87 3.41 -5.58
CA ALA A 3 16.53 3.68 -5.11
C ALA A 3 16.51 4.73 -3.99
N LEU A 4 15.39 5.44 -3.82
CA LEU A 4 15.10 6.26 -2.66
C LEU A 4 13.89 5.69 -1.92
N ILE A 5 14.01 5.42 -0.64
CA ILE A 5 12.85 5.18 0.24
C ILE A 5 12.37 6.52 0.76
N TYR A 6 11.16 6.92 0.42
CA TYR A 6 10.56 8.19 0.83
C TYR A 6 9.51 7.96 1.91
N GLY A 7 9.83 8.40 3.15
CA GLY A 7 9.05 8.14 4.36
C GLY A 7 9.46 6.84 5.06
N PHE A 8 9.96 6.94 6.31
CA PHE A 8 10.55 5.82 7.03
C PHE A 8 9.75 5.43 8.29
N GLY A 9 8.44 5.16 8.07
CA GLY A 9 7.57 4.48 9.04
C GLY A 9 7.67 2.95 8.89
N LYS A 10 6.64 2.22 9.33
CA LYS A 10 6.56 0.75 9.20
C LYS A 10 6.75 0.29 7.75
N THR A 11 6.06 0.92 6.80
CA THR A 11 6.18 0.61 5.37
C THR A 11 7.58 0.93 4.84
N GLY A 12 8.16 2.07 5.21
CA GLY A 12 9.53 2.42 4.83
C GLY A 12 10.55 1.41 5.33
N ALA A 13 10.38 0.91 6.55
CA ALA A 13 11.21 -0.16 7.10
C ALA A 13 11.03 -1.49 6.35
N SER A 14 9.83 -1.81 5.86
CA SER A 14 9.59 -2.99 5.05
C SER A 14 10.19 -2.85 3.64
N PHE A 15 10.15 -1.67 3.03
CA PHE A 15 10.89 -1.38 1.80
C PHE A 15 12.39 -1.61 1.97
N LYS A 16 12.96 -1.14 3.08
CA LYS A 16 14.38 -1.39 3.38
C LYS A 16 14.69 -2.88 3.35
N ARG A 17 13.95 -3.71 4.10
CA ARG A 17 14.14 -5.17 4.11
C ARG A 17 13.98 -5.80 2.71
N TYR A 18 12.99 -5.35 1.96
CA TYR A 18 12.75 -5.81 0.59
C TYR A 18 13.93 -5.49 -0.33
N LEU A 19 14.42 -4.25 -0.32
CA LEU A 19 15.54 -3.80 -1.17
C LEU A 19 16.85 -4.47 -0.79
N GLU A 20 17.11 -4.66 0.52
CA GLU A 20 18.26 -5.44 1.00
C GLU A 20 18.23 -6.88 0.48
N LYS A 21 17.06 -7.54 0.54
CA LYS A 21 16.89 -8.91 0.01
C LYS A 21 17.09 -8.99 -1.51
N LYS A 22 16.77 -7.92 -2.23
CA LYS A 22 16.97 -7.82 -3.69
C LYS A 22 18.39 -7.34 -4.08
N ASN A 23 19.26 -7.02 -3.12
CA ASN A 23 20.58 -6.42 -3.33
C ASN A 23 20.53 -5.11 -4.15
N ILE A 24 19.53 -4.28 -3.90
CA ILE A 24 19.36 -2.97 -4.52
C ILE A 24 19.92 -1.90 -3.60
N SER A 25 20.77 -1.02 -4.12
CA SER A 25 21.31 0.14 -3.39
C SER A 25 20.22 1.18 -3.19
N PHE A 26 20.13 1.76 -1.99
CA PHE A 26 19.12 2.78 -1.68
C PHE A 26 19.61 3.79 -0.64
N ASP A 27 19.01 4.97 -0.71
CA ASP A 27 19.03 5.98 0.35
C ASP A 27 17.65 6.02 1.04
N ILE A 28 17.58 6.61 2.24
CA ILE A 28 16.34 6.77 3.00
C ILE A 28 16.15 8.25 3.29
N TYR A 29 15.00 8.80 2.88
CA TYR A 29 14.60 10.17 3.21
C TYR A 29 13.34 10.18 4.06
N ASP A 30 13.36 10.95 5.15
CA ASP A 30 12.19 11.26 5.97
C ASP A 30 12.35 12.64 6.60
N ALA A 31 11.45 13.57 6.30
CA ALA A 31 11.52 14.96 6.77
C ALA A 31 11.42 15.07 8.31
N ASN A 32 10.80 14.10 8.98
CA ASN A 32 10.55 14.11 10.42
C ASN A 32 11.63 13.38 11.23
N ILE A 33 12.53 12.65 10.56
CA ILE A 33 13.58 11.87 11.21
C ILE A 33 14.92 12.50 10.91
N LYS A 34 15.52 13.19 11.90
CA LYS A 34 16.76 13.95 11.74
C LYS A 34 17.88 13.19 11.02
N LYS A 35 18.03 11.89 11.28
CA LYS A 35 19.04 11.02 10.64
C LYS A 35 18.81 10.88 9.13
N TYR A 36 17.58 10.97 8.66
CA TYR A 36 17.16 10.73 7.27
C TYR A 36 16.69 12.02 6.59
N ASN A 37 16.83 13.17 7.23
CA ASN A 37 16.51 14.48 6.67
C ASN A 37 17.79 15.09 6.08
N PHE A 38 17.94 15.02 4.76
CA PHE A 38 19.07 15.57 4.01
C PHE A 38 18.59 16.17 2.68
N GLU A 39 19.41 17.02 2.07
CA GLU A 39 19.14 17.52 0.73
C GLU A 39 19.35 16.41 -0.30
N TYR A 40 18.39 16.22 -1.20
CA TYR A 40 18.46 15.24 -2.26
C TYR A 40 17.98 15.83 -3.60
N ASN A 41 18.52 15.31 -4.70
CA ASN A 41 17.97 15.55 -6.02
C ASN A 41 17.24 14.29 -6.48
N ILE A 42 15.95 14.40 -6.77
CA ILE A 42 15.11 13.26 -7.15
C ILE A 42 15.60 12.56 -8.43
N GLN A 43 16.24 13.30 -9.33
CA GLN A 43 16.78 12.80 -10.58
C GLN A 43 18.02 11.89 -10.41
N ASP A 44 18.60 11.84 -9.22
CA ASP A 44 19.72 10.95 -8.89
C ASP A 44 19.25 9.51 -8.60
N TYR A 45 17.95 9.26 -8.61
CA TYR A 45 17.34 7.97 -8.30
C TYR A 45 16.54 7.41 -9.47
N ASP A 46 16.77 6.14 -9.78
CA ASP A 46 16.05 5.42 -10.83
C ASP A 46 14.60 5.13 -10.41
N GLN A 47 14.36 4.91 -9.11
CA GLN A 47 13.04 4.59 -8.54
C GLN A 47 12.89 5.16 -7.14
N VAL A 48 11.66 5.58 -6.80
CA VAL A 48 11.29 6.04 -5.44
C VAL A 48 10.21 5.16 -4.85
N PHE A 49 10.52 4.57 -3.70
CA PHE A 49 9.63 3.73 -2.92
C PHE A 49 8.89 4.60 -1.91
N CYS A 50 7.64 4.95 -2.21
CA CYS A 50 6.85 5.89 -1.43
C CYS A 50 5.95 5.21 -0.41
N SER A 51 6.12 5.59 0.87
CA SER A 51 5.20 5.18 1.93
C SER A 51 3.80 5.79 1.73
N PRO A 52 2.70 5.09 2.13
CA PRO A 52 1.34 5.57 1.88
C PRO A 52 1.02 6.91 2.57
N GLY A 53 1.65 7.22 3.71
CA GLY A 53 1.46 8.47 4.45
C GLY A 53 2.02 9.74 3.81
N ILE A 54 2.76 9.65 2.70
CA ILE A 54 3.26 10.81 1.95
C ILE A 54 2.07 11.58 1.35
N SER A 55 2.07 12.91 1.48
CA SER A 55 1.01 13.74 0.92
C SER A 55 0.87 13.55 -0.59
N LYS A 56 -0.37 13.70 -1.10
CA LYS A 56 -0.64 13.56 -2.54
C LYS A 56 0.22 14.51 -3.37
N LYS A 57 0.37 15.76 -2.94
CA LYS A 57 1.17 16.78 -3.63
C LYS A 57 2.63 16.32 -3.84
N ILE A 58 3.27 15.81 -2.77
CA ILE A 58 4.66 15.32 -2.84
C ILE A 58 4.73 14.07 -3.74
N PHE A 59 3.77 13.17 -3.62
CA PHE A 59 3.71 11.96 -4.43
C PHE A 59 3.60 12.29 -5.93
N ASP A 60 2.69 13.19 -6.30
CA ASP A 60 2.46 13.60 -7.68
C ASP A 60 3.70 14.34 -8.25
N ASP A 61 4.35 15.18 -7.44
CA ASP A 61 5.59 15.88 -7.82
C ASP A 61 6.74 14.89 -8.10
N ILE A 62 6.96 13.93 -7.23
CA ILE A 62 7.97 12.88 -7.43
C ILE A 62 7.68 12.10 -8.72
N GLN A 63 6.41 11.75 -8.97
CA GLN A 63 5.99 10.94 -10.11
C GLN A 63 6.24 11.62 -11.47
N ILE A 64 6.34 12.95 -11.52
CA ILE A 64 6.70 13.69 -12.73
C ILE A 64 8.15 13.41 -13.14
N HIS A 65 9.04 13.15 -12.17
CA HIS A 65 10.49 13.12 -12.40
C HIS A 65 11.08 11.70 -12.39
N THR A 66 10.42 10.73 -11.74
CA THR A 66 10.95 9.38 -11.61
C THR A 66 9.83 8.35 -11.40
N GLU A 67 10.16 7.08 -11.55
CA GLU A 67 9.22 6.00 -11.27
C GLU A 67 8.95 5.89 -9.78
N VAL A 68 7.68 6.06 -9.37
CA VAL A 68 7.23 5.83 -7.99
C VAL A 68 6.67 4.42 -7.85
N ILE A 69 7.06 3.74 -6.78
CA ILE A 69 6.62 2.38 -6.44
C ILE A 69 6.00 2.39 -5.05
N THR A 70 4.83 1.76 -4.90
CA THR A 70 4.18 1.53 -3.61
C THR A 70 4.37 0.08 -3.15
N ASP A 71 4.23 -0.16 -1.86
CA ASP A 71 4.26 -1.51 -1.27
C ASP A 71 3.15 -2.41 -1.84
N ILE A 72 1.97 -1.84 -2.08
CA ILE A 72 0.83 -2.53 -2.70
C ILE A 72 1.13 -2.95 -4.14
N ASP A 73 1.76 -2.07 -4.95
CA ASP A 73 2.13 -2.41 -6.33
C ASP A 73 3.12 -3.58 -6.39
N ILE A 74 4.13 -3.60 -5.50
CA ILE A 74 5.08 -4.71 -5.39
C ILE A 74 4.35 -5.99 -4.99
N PHE A 75 3.53 -5.91 -3.93
CA PHE A 75 2.82 -7.07 -3.42
C PHE A 75 1.88 -7.66 -4.47
N PHE A 76 1.15 -6.82 -5.20
CA PHE A 76 0.29 -7.26 -6.29
C PHE A 76 1.05 -7.92 -7.44
N ASN A 77 2.27 -7.48 -7.71
CA ASN A 77 3.07 -8.02 -8.81
C ASN A 77 3.80 -9.32 -8.45
N GLU A 78 4.29 -9.45 -7.21
CA GLU A 78 5.20 -10.54 -6.84
C GLU A 78 4.54 -11.61 -5.97
N ASP A 79 3.52 -11.29 -5.16
CA ASP A 79 2.89 -12.25 -4.26
C ASP A 79 1.95 -13.20 -5.01
N ARG A 80 1.97 -14.48 -4.61
CA ARG A 80 1.23 -15.56 -5.27
C ARG A 80 -0.06 -15.95 -4.56
N SER A 81 -0.33 -15.40 -3.38
CA SER A 81 -1.57 -15.68 -2.65
C SER A 81 -2.81 -15.15 -3.40
N ILE A 82 -3.96 -15.70 -3.06
CA ILE A 82 -5.26 -15.16 -3.47
C ILE A 82 -5.49 -13.89 -2.65
N LYS A 83 -5.67 -12.75 -3.30
CA LYS A 83 -5.73 -11.41 -2.69
C LYS A 83 -7.17 -10.96 -2.50
N ILE A 84 -7.57 -10.75 -1.25
CA ILE A 84 -8.89 -10.24 -0.88
C ILE A 84 -8.69 -8.83 -0.32
N GLY A 85 -9.03 -7.81 -1.10
CA GLY A 85 -8.96 -6.42 -0.69
C GLY A 85 -10.25 -5.94 -0.03
N ILE A 86 -10.14 -5.26 1.10
CA ILE A 86 -11.30 -4.72 1.81
C ILE A 86 -11.07 -3.23 2.06
N THR A 87 -12.02 -2.40 1.63
CA THR A 87 -12.04 -0.97 1.90
C THR A 87 -13.41 -0.49 2.36
N GLY A 88 -13.45 0.73 2.85
CA GLY A 88 -14.64 1.41 3.34
C GLY A 88 -14.23 2.60 4.22
N THR A 89 -15.17 3.44 4.61
CA THR A 89 -14.91 4.44 5.64
C THR A 89 -14.83 3.76 6.98
N ASN A 90 -15.83 2.97 7.34
CA ASN A 90 -15.95 2.26 8.61
C ASN A 90 -15.97 0.74 8.43
N GLY A 91 -15.62 -0.01 9.48
CA GLY A 91 -15.74 -1.47 9.54
C GLY A 91 -14.64 -2.28 8.87
N LYS A 92 -13.67 -1.67 8.17
CA LYS A 92 -12.59 -2.36 7.46
C LYS A 92 -11.85 -3.38 8.34
N SER A 93 -11.26 -2.91 9.43
CA SER A 93 -10.43 -3.74 10.32
C SER A 93 -11.23 -4.90 10.93
N THR A 94 -12.47 -4.63 11.34
CA THR A 94 -13.38 -5.64 11.90
C THR A 94 -13.67 -6.72 10.88
N THR A 95 -14.03 -6.34 9.65
CA THR A 95 -14.33 -7.28 8.56
C THR A 95 -13.09 -8.10 8.18
N CYS A 96 -11.93 -7.44 8.02
CA CYS A 96 -10.66 -8.13 7.75
C CYS A 96 -10.34 -9.15 8.84
N PHE A 97 -10.49 -8.77 10.12
CA PHE A 97 -10.23 -9.66 11.25
C PHE A 97 -11.15 -10.88 11.22
N HIS A 98 -12.46 -10.69 11.13
CA HIS A 98 -13.41 -11.81 11.15
C HIS A 98 -13.22 -12.73 9.94
N LEU A 99 -13.05 -12.17 8.75
CA LEU A 99 -12.77 -12.99 7.56
C LEU A 99 -11.48 -13.80 7.73
N SER A 100 -10.45 -13.20 8.33
CA SER A 100 -9.19 -13.91 8.60
C SER A 100 -9.39 -15.08 9.56
N GLN A 101 -10.21 -14.93 10.62
CA GLN A 101 -10.49 -16.03 11.55
C GLN A 101 -11.22 -17.18 10.87
N ILE A 102 -12.23 -16.88 10.04
CA ILE A 102 -12.99 -17.91 9.29
C ILE A 102 -12.08 -18.67 8.34
N LEU A 103 -11.26 -17.99 7.56
CA LEU A 103 -10.39 -18.65 6.60
C LEU A 103 -9.24 -19.43 7.25
N LYS A 104 -8.74 -18.96 8.41
CA LYS A 104 -7.68 -19.63 9.20
C LYS A 104 -8.07 -21.00 9.73
N GLU A 105 -9.36 -21.32 9.81
CA GLU A 105 -9.81 -22.66 10.19
C GLU A 105 -9.33 -23.76 9.21
N ARG A 106 -9.02 -23.38 7.96
CA ARG A 106 -8.69 -24.34 6.87
C ARG A 106 -7.46 -23.97 6.07
N PHE A 107 -6.95 -22.74 6.16
CA PHE A 107 -5.90 -22.23 5.28
C PHE A 107 -4.90 -21.38 6.04
N GLU A 108 -3.67 -21.31 5.52
CA GLU A 108 -2.71 -20.27 5.91
C GLU A 108 -3.16 -18.93 5.32
N VAL A 109 -3.29 -17.92 6.19
CA VAL A 109 -3.88 -16.61 5.83
C VAL A 109 -3.05 -15.48 6.40
N ASN A 110 -2.67 -14.55 5.54
CA ASN A 110 -2.09 -13.26 5.91
C ASN A 110 -3.20 -12.25 6.21
N LEU A 111 -3.01 -11.45 7.24
CA LEU A 111 -3.80 -10.25 7.52
C LEU A 111 -2.85 -9.06 7.52
N VAL A 112 -2.93 -8.24 6.48
CA VAL A 112 -1.91 -7.24 6.14
C VAL A 112 -2.50 -5.94 5.59
N GLY A 113 -1.68 -4.95 5.35
CA GLY A 113 -2.06 -3.69 4.71
C GLY A 113 -2.10 -2.52 5.68
N ASN A 114 -3.20 -1.78 5.72
CA ASN A 114 -3.37 -0.63 6.61
C ASN A 114 -3.47 -1.03 8.10
N ILE A 115 -3.81 -2.29 8.37
CA ILE A 115 -3.74 -2.92 9.70
C ILE A 115 -2.72 -4.07 9.68
N GLY A 116 -2.31 -4.48 10.87
CA GLY A 116 -1.32 -5.57 11.03
C GLY A 116 0.07 -5.12 10.64
N GLU A 117 0.74 -5.99 9.89
CA GLU A 117 2.11 -5.76 9.44
C GLU A 117 2.16 -5.32 7.96
N PRO A 118 3.26 -4.67 7.52
CA PRO A 118 3.42 -4.27 6.14
C PRO A 118 3.32 -5.46 5.18
N VAL A 119 2.65 -5.26 4.04
CA VAL A 119 2.40 -6.34 3.05
C VAL A 119 3.68 -7.03 2.57
N LEU A 120 4.78 -6.30 2.42
CA LEU A 120 6.03 -6.86 1.88
C LEU A 120 6.73 -7.83 2.84
N ASP A 121 6.45 -7.75 4.14
CA ASP A 121 7.01 -8.68 5.12
C ASP A 121 6.38 -10.10 5.00
N TYR A 122 5.25 -10.19 4.30
CA TYR A 122 4.52 -11.42 4.03
C TYR A 122 4.62 -11.91 2.59
N LEU A 123 5.44 -11.25 1.79
CA LEU A 123 5.60 -11.56 0.37
C LEU A 123 6.06 -13.03 0.15
N ASN A 124 5.22 -13.82 -0.53
CA ASN A 124 5.49 -15.21 -0.88
C ASN A 124 5.85 -16.11 0.32
N ASN A 125 5.23 -15.90 1.48
CA ASN A 125 5.46 -16.68 2.71
C ASN A 125 4.75 -18.04 2.73
N GLY A 126 4.04 -18.41 1.67
CA GLY A 126 3.33 -19.68 1.53
C GLY A 126 1.84 -19.62 1.90
N ALA A 127 1.34 -18.48 2.39
CA ALA A 127 -0.08 -18.33 2.67
C ALA A 127 -0.93 -18.47 1.40
N LYS A 128 -2.08 -19.16 1.52
CA LYS A 128 -3.03 -19.33 0.43
C LYS A 128 -3.82 -18.04 0.15
N TYR A 129 -4.16 -17.31 1.20
CA TYR A 129 -4.93 -16.07 1.12
C TYR A 129 -4.19 -14.92 1.78
N SER A 130 -4.27 -13.73 1.18
CA SER A 130 -3.89 -12.47 1.82
C SER A 130 -5.12 -11.56 1.89
N ILE A 131 -5.59 -11.31 3.11
CA ILE A 131 -6.63 -10.34 3.40
C ILE A 131 -5.94 -8.99 3.61
N ILE A 132 -6.27 -8.03 2.75
CA ILE A 132 -5.57 -6.76 2.66
C ILE A 132 -6.53 -5.64 3.01
N GLU A 133 -6.34 -5.01 4.18
CA GLU A 133 -7.03 -3.77 4.45
C GLU A 133 -6.43 -2.65 3.60
N LEU A 134 -7.25 -2.01 2.77
CA LEU A 134 -6.83 -0.94 1.89
C LEU A 134 -7.42 0.41 2.33
N SER A 135 -6.55 1.35 2.70
CA SER A 135 -6.93 2.74 2.93
C SER A 135 -7.20 3.47 1.61
N SER A 136 -7.90 4.63 1.69
CA SER A 136 -8.09 5.48 0.53
C SER A 136 -6.76 6.02 -0.02
N PHE A 137 -5.76 6.23 0.84
CA PHE A 137 -4.42 6.69 0.45
C PHE A 137 -3.67 5.64 -0.39
N GLN A 138 -3.75 4.37 0.01
CA GLN A 138 -3.16 3.27 -0.74
C GLN A 138 -3.86 3.08 -2.09
N LEU A 139 -5.19 3.07 -2.10
CA LEU A 139 -5.98 2.97 -3.32
C LEU A 139 -5.75 4.16 -4.27
N ASP A 140 -5.61 5.39 -3.73
CA ASP A 140 -5.33 6.57 -4.56
C ASP A 140 -4.00 6.44 -5.31
N LYS A 141 -2.95 5.95 -4.64
CA LYS A 141 -1.59 5.80 -5.17
C LYS A 141 -1.35 4.52 -5.97
N MET A 142 -2.20 3.53 -5.79
CA MET A 142 -2.09 2.23 -6.46
C MET A 142 -2.19 2.37 -7.98
N LYS A 143 -1.23 1.83 -8.72
CA LYS A 143 -1.18 1.87 -10.18
C LYS A 143 -2.00 0.76 -10.83
N VAL A 144 -1.91 -0.44 -10.27
CA VAL A 144 -2.54 -1.65 -10.83
C VAL A 144 -3.33 -2.35 -9.74
N ASN A 145 -4.59 -2.70 -10.02
CA ASN A 145 -5.36 -3.58 -9.16
C ASN A 145 -5.23 -5.03 -9.64
N LYS A 146 -4.63 -5.88 -8.80
CA LYS A 146 -4.52 -7.33 -9.01
C LYS A 146 -5.20 -8.12 -7.88
N LEU A 147 -6.22 -7.55 -7.28
CA LEU A 147 -7.08 -8.26 -6.33
C LEU A 147 -7.87 -9.36 -7.05
N ASP A 148 -7.95 -10.52 -6.42
CA ASP A 148 -8.86 -11.57 -6.84
C ASP A 148 -10.29 -11.23 -6.37
N TYR A 149 -10.43 -10.72 -5.14
CA TYR A 149 -11.70 -10.27 -4.58
C TYR A 149 -11.59 -8.86 -4.03
N GLY A 150 -12.55 -8.01 -4.34
CA GLY A 150 -12.67 -6.64 -3.83
C GLY A 150 -13.97 -6.48 -3.04
N ILE A 151 -13.89 -5.95 -1.82
CA ILE A 151 -15.04 -5.68 -0.95
C ILE A 151 -15.06 -4.20 -0.58
N LEU A 152 -16.14 -3.53 -0.89
CA LEU A 152 -16.42 -2.15 -0.49
C LEU A 152 -17.56 -2.13 0.53
N LEU A 153 -17.28 -1.71 1.77
CA LEU A 153 -18.25 -1.78 2.85
C LEU A 153 -19.21 -0.57 2.85
N ASN A 154 -18.63 0.62 2.80
CA ASN A 154 -19.37 1.89 2.83
C ASN A 154 -18.48 3.05 2.44
N ILE A 155 -19.05 4.16 2.04
CA ILE A 155 -18.34 5.42 1.78
C ILE A 155 -19.11 6.58 2.41
N GLU A 156 -18.48 7.24 3.38
CA GLU A 156 -18.94 8.47 4.01
C GLU A 156 -17.81 9.51 3.95
N PRO A 157 -18.10 10.82 4.03
CA PRO A 157 -17.05 11.84 3.99
C PRO A 157 -15.97 11.64 5.06
N ASP A 158 -14.70 11.52 4.62
CA ASP A 158 -13.55 11.39 5.49
C ASP A 158 -12.28 11.82 4.73
N HIS A 159 -11.21 12.17 5.45
CA HIS A 159 -9.90 12.51 4.88
C HIS A 159 -9.94 13.57 3.75
N LEU A 160 -10.85 14.58 3.87
CA LEU A 160 -11.01 15.62 2.85
C LEU A 160 -9.79 16.56 2.80
N ASP A 161 -9.04 16.68 3.87
CA ASP A 161 -7.77 17.38 3.96
C ASP A 161 -6.71 16.79 3.00
N TYR A 162 -6.72 15.47 2.83
CA TYR A 162 -5.82 14.78 1.90
C TYR A 162 -6.37 14.75 0.46
N HIS A 163 -7.63 14.37 0.29
CA HIS A 163 -8.25 14.17 -1.03
C HIS A 163 -8.73 15.47 -1.69
N GLY A 164 -8.84 16.56 -0.93
CA GLY A 164 -9.35 17.86 -1.38
C GLY A 164 -10.86 17.92 -1.61
N SER A 165 -11.51 16.79 -1.87
CA SER A 165 -12.98 16.71 -2.06
C SER A 165 -13.50 15.30 -1.74
N PHE A 166 -14.82 15.25 -1.43
CA PHE A 166 -15.51 13.96 -1.29
C PHE A 166 -15.50 13.14 -2.59
N THR A 167 -15.62 13.79 -3.73
CA THR A 167 -15.55 13.12 -5.04
C THR A 167 -14.22 12.40 -5.24
N ASN A 168 -13.10 13.03 -4.91
CA ASN A 168 -11.79 12.39 -5.02
C ASN A 168 -11.63 11.22 -4.03
N TYR A 169 -12.09 11.39 -2.80
CA TYR A 169 -12.12 10.32 -1.79
C TYR A 169 -12.96 9.14 -2.27
N PHE A 170 -14.17 9.40 -2.75
CA PHE A 170 -15.05 8.39 -3.34
C PHE A 170 -14.38 7.66 -4.50
N ASN A 171 -13.83 8.40 -5.47
CA ASN A 171 -13.15 7.83 -6.63
C ASN A 171 -11.93 6.97 -6.24
N SER A 172 -11.18 7.35 -5.21
CA SER A 172 -10.06 6.55 -4.73
C SER A 172 -10.52 5.15 -4.26
N LYS A 173 -11.63 5.09 -3.50
CA LYS A 173 -12.18 3.81 -3.03
C LYS A 173 -12.82 2.98 -4.14
N GLN A 174 -13.41 3.63 -5.16
CA GLN A 174 -14.00 2.93 -6.31
C GLN A 174 -12.96 2.09 -7.11
N LYS A 175 -11.66 2.40 -7.00
CA LYS A 175 -10.63 1.58 -7.64
C LYS A 175 -10.66 0.10 -7.21
N ILE A 176 -11.22 -0.22 -6.05
CA ILE A 176 -11.36 -1.62 -5.60
C ILE A 176 -12.29 -2.43 -6.51
N LYS A 177 -13.25 -1.76 -7.19
CA LYS A 177 -14.22 -2.41 -8.11
C LYS A 177 -13.55 -3.04 -9.34
N THR A 178 -12.29 -2.71 -9.62
CA THR A 178 -11.54 -3.33 -10.72
C THR A 178 -10.89 -4.67 -10.34
N ALA A 179 -11.20 -5.22 -9.15
CA ALA A 179 -10.87 -6.59 -8.79
C ALA A 179 -11.54 -7.60 -9.73
N LYS A 180 -11.02 -8.84 -9.81
CA LYS A 180 -11.63 -9.90 -10.67
C LYS A 180 -13.07 -10.17 -10.25
N GLU A 181 -13.31 -10.26 -8.96
CA GLU A 181 -14.64 -10.41 -8.35
C GLU A 181 -14.86 -9.26 -7.36
N PHE A 182 -16.03 -8.64 -7.40
CA PHE A 182 -16.37 -7.49 -6.56
C PHE A 182 -17.69 -7.67 -5.83
N SER A 183 -17.75 -7.21 -4.56
CA SER A 183 -18.96 -7.12 -3.73
C SER A 183 -19.05 -5.77 -3.03
N GLU A 184 -20.26 -5.24 -2.95
CA GLU A 184 -20.64 -4.01 -2.25
C GLU A 184 -21.77 -4.30 -1.26
#